data_5a8d76eafc3371674b1f939603e4192c
#
_entry.id   5a8d76eafc3371674b1f939603e4192c
#
_cell.length_a   1.000
_cell.length_b   1.000
_cell.length_c   1.000
_cell.angle_alpha   90.00
_cell.angle_beta   90.00
_cell.angle_gamma   90.00
#
_symmetry.space_group_name_H-M   'P 1'
#
loop_
_entity.id
_entity.type
_entity.pdbx_description
1 polymer ?
#
loop_
_entity_poly.entity_id
_entity_poly.type
_entity_poly.pdbx_seq_one_letter_code
_entity_poly.pdbx_strand_id
1 'polypeptide(L)'
;MEIKEQYSFDELVKIIEELRGEHGCPWDKKQTHKTLIPCLREESEEVVEAIEKNDMENLMEELGDVLLQVVMHARIGEENKKFDINDVITGICQKMIRRHPHVFGGIQFQDEEELLLNWEEIKRQEKQLKKKAK
;
A
#
# COMPACT_ATOMS: atom_id res chain seq x y z
N MET A 1 16.77 -20.73 -6.23
CA MET A 1 16.25 -19.68 -7.14
C MET A 1 17.38 -18.70 -7.48
N GLU A 2 17.63 -18.50 -8.75
CA GLU A 2 18.64 -17.53 -9.18
C GLU A 2 18.05 -16.13 -9.20
N ILE A 3 18.89 -15.15 -8.88
CA ILE A 3 18.48 -13.74 -8.91
C ILE A 3 18.41 -13.26 -10.35
N LYS A 4 17.26 -12.69 -10.75
CA LYS A 4 17.07 -12.11 -12.07
C LYS A 4 17.37 -10.61 -12.04
N GLU A 5 17.55 -10.02 -13.21
CA GLU A 5 17.81 -8.57 -13.31
C GLU A 5 16.53 -7.73 -13.14
N GLN A 6 15.36 -8.29 -13.48
CA GLN A 6 14.09 -7.59 -13.39
C GLN A 6 13.01 -8.49 -12.81
N TYR A 7 12.13 -7.90 -12.00
CA TYR A 7 11.01 -8.59 -11.38
C TYR A 7 9.73 -7.77 -11.54
N SER A 8 8.59 -8.45 -11.62
CA SER A 8 7.28 -7.84 -11.63
C SER A 8 6.70 -7.79 -10.22
N PHE A 9 5.61 -7.04 -10.05
CA PHE A 9 4.87 -7.01 -8.80
C PHE A 9 4.34 -8.39 -8.42
N ASP A 10 3.80 -9.13 -9.39
CA ASP A 10 3.29 -10.49 -9.15
C ASP A 10 4.39 -11.43 -8.64
N GLU A 11 5.60 -11.26 -9.14
CA GLU A 11 6.74 -12.05 -8.66
C GLU A 11 7.08 -11.71 -7.20
N LEU A 12 6.98 -10.44 -6.82
CA LEU A 12 7.17 -10.04 -5.42
C LEU A 12 6.13 -10.72 -4.52
N VAL A 13 4.87 -10.73 -4.95
CA VAL A 13 3.79 -11.38 -4.19
C VAL A 13 4.10 -12.86 -3.99
N LYS A 14 4.57 -13.55 -5.04
CA LYS A 14 4.94 -14.97 -4.95
C LYS A 14 6.12 -15.21 -4.02
N ILE A 15 7.11 -14.33 -4.04
CA ILE A 15 8.26 -14.43 -3.14
C ILE A 15 7.79 -14.38 -1.69
N ILE A 16 6.88 -13.47 -1.37
CA ILE A 16 6.36 -13.35 -0.01
C ILE A 16 5.53 -14.59 0.37
N GLU A 17 4.74 -15.12 -0.56
CA GLU A 17 4.00 -16.36 -0.33
C GLU A 17 4.94 -17.50 0.02
N GLU A 18 6.06 -17.63 -0.69
CA GLU A 18 7.06 -18.66 -0.40
C GLU A 18 7.72 -18.46 0.95
N LEU A 19 8.07 -17.22 1.31
CA LEU A 19 8.68 -16.92 2.60
C LEU A 19 7.78 -17.31 3.77
N ARG A 20 6.48 -17.17 3.59
CA ARG A 20 5.49 -17.52 4.62
C ARG A 20 4.87 -18.91 4.41
N GLY A 21 5.33 -19.65 3.42
CA GLY A 21 4.84 -20.99 3.11
C GLY A 21 5.41 -22.07 4.02
N GLU A 22 5.01 -23.30 3.76
CA GLU A 22 5.42 -24.47 4.56
C GLU A 22 6.94 -24.60 4.69
N HIS A 23 7.66 -24.35 3.61
CA HIS A 23 9.12 -24.47 3.59
C HIS A 23 9.81 -23.11 3.57
N GLY A 24 9.12 -22.08 4.06
CA GLY A 24 9.64 -20.73 4.05
C GLY A 24 10.54 -20.41 5.25
N CYS A 25 10.69 -19.12 5.51
CA CYS A 25 11.54 -18.62 6.57
C CYS A 25 10.80 -18.64 7.92
N PRO A 26 11.33 -19.32 8.96
CA PRO A 26 10.66 -19.35 10.27
C PRO A 26 10.40 -17.98 10.86
N TRP A 27 11.31 -17.01 10.65
CA TRP A 27 11.11 -15.65 11.14
C TRP A 27 9.92 -14.97 10.45
N ASP A 28 9.86 -15.06 9.11
CA ASP A 28 8.78 -14.46 8.34
C ASP A 28 7.42 -15.10 8.66
N LYS A 29 7.42 -16.41 8.90
CA LYS A 29 6.19 -17.15 9.23
C LYS A 29 5.60 -16.75 10.58
N LYS A 30 6.42 -16.30 11.51
CA LYS A 30 5.97 -15.88 12.86
C LYS A 30 5.37 -14.49 12.87
N GLN A 31 5.61 -13.67 11.85
CA GLN A 31 5.18 -12.28 11.88
C GLN A 31 3.68 -12.17 11.79
N THR A 32 3.14 -11.19 12.53
CA THR A 32 1.73 -10.80 12.53
C THR A 32 1.66 -9.33 12.19
N HIS A 33 0.44 -8.82 11.98
CA HIS A 33 0.27 -7.39 11.79
C HIS A 33 0.92 -6.59 12.93
N LYS A 34 0.73 -7.03 14.16
CA LYS A 34 1.26 -6.34 15.35
C LYS A 34 2.77 -6.39 15.44
N THR A 35 3.37 -7.55 15.17
CA THR A 35 4.83 -7.68 15.28
C THR A 35 5.56 -6.86 14.23
N LEU A 36 4.89 -6.51 13.13
CA LEU A 36 5.47 -5.72 12.05
C LEU A 36 5.29 -4.21 12.23
N ILE A 37 4.57 -3.76 13.27
CA ILE A 37 4.37 -2.32 13.50
C ILE A 37 5.69 -1.56 13.62
N PRO A 38 6.67 -2.01 14.44
CA PRO A 38 7.94 -1.29 14.51
C PRO A 38 8.67 -1.21 13.16
N CYS A 39 8.62 -2.29 12.39
CA CYS A 39 9.25 -2.32 11.07
C CYS A 39 8.61 -1.31 10.13
N LEU A 40 7.30 -1.23 10.10
CA LEU A 40 6.59 -0.28 9.24
C LEU A 40 6.94 1.16 9.59
N ARG A 41 6.99 1.47 10.89
CA ARG A 41 7.36 2.81 11.37
C ARG A 41 8.78 3.17 10.98
N GLU A 42 9.71 2.23 11.18
CA GLU A 42 11.12 2.43 10.85
C GLU A 42 11.32 2.63 9.35
N GLU A 43 10.71 1.79 8.51
CA GLU A 43 10.84 1.90 7.06
C GLU A 43 10.25 3.20 6.53
N SER A 44 9.11 3.64 7.09
CA SER A 44 8.51 4.92 6.71
C SER A 44 9.43 6.09 7.05
N GLU A 45 10.06 6.05 8.23
CA GLU A 45 11.00 7.10 8.65
C GLU A 45 12.25 7.12 7.76
N GLU A 46 12.74 5.97 7.36
CA GLU A 46 13.88 5.89 6.45
C GLU A 46 13.58 6.47 5.07
N VAL A 47 12.34 6.32 4.60
CA VAL A 47 11.88 6.98 3.36
C VAL A 47 11.94 8.51 3.54
N VAL A 48 11.43 9.01 4.66
CA VAL A 48 11.44 10.45 4.96
C VAL A 48 12.87 10.98 4.97
N GLU A 49 13.79 10.29 5.66
CA GLU A 49 15.19 10.69 5.72
C GLU A 49 15.85 10.73 4.34
N ALA A 50 15.58 9.75 3.51
CA ALA A 50 16.12 9.71 2.16
C ALA A 50 15.64 10.91 1.32
N ILE A 51 14.37 11.29 1.47
CA ILE A 51 13.80 12.45 0.80
C ILE A 51 14.48 13.73 1.31
N GLU A 52 14.58 13.89 2.62
CA GLU A 52 15.20 15.07 3.23
C GLU A 52 16.66 15.27 2.80
N LYS A 53 17.38 14.17 2.65
CA LYS A 53 18.80 14.18 2.23
C LYS A 53 18.97 14.24 0.71
N ASN A 54 17.87 14.18 -0.03
CA ASN A 54 17.86 14.12 -1.49
C ASN A 54 18.72 12.95 -2.03
N ASP A 55 18.68 11.83 -1.34
CA ASP A 55 19.41 10.62 -1.69
C ASP A 55 18.47 9.68 -2.46
N MET A 56 18.46 9.82 -3.78
CA MET A 56 17.51 9.10 -4.63
C MET A 56 17.77 7.60 -4.70
N GLU A 57 19.02 7.19 -4.64
CA GLU A 57 19.39 5.78 -4.64
C GLU A 57 18.85 5.08 -3.39
N ASN A 58 19.03 5.72 -2.23
CA ASN A 58 18.52 5.20 -0.97
C ASN A 58 17.00 5.28 -0.90
N LEU A 59 16.41 6.33 -1.47
CA LEU A 59 14.93 6.44 -1.53
C LEU A 59 14.33 5.25 -2.29
N MET A 60 14.92 4.88 -3.42
CA MET A 60 14.46 3.73 -4.19
C MET A 60 14.49 2.45 -3.34
N GLU A 61 15.57 2.24 -2.61
CA GLU A 61 15.72 1.08 -1.74
C GLU A 61 14.68 1.08 -0.61
N GLU A 62 14.51 2.22 0.07
CA GLU A 62 13.59 2.33 1.19
C GLU A 62 12.12 2.21 0.76
N LEU A 63 11.79 2.68 -0.45
CA LEU A 63 10.44 2.48 -1.00
C LEU A 63 10.18 0.99 -1.23
N GLY A 64 11.19 0.23 -1.63
CA GLY A 64 11.08 -1.22 -1.74
C GLY A 64 10.76 -1.86 -0.40
N ASP A 65 11.40 -1.39 0.67
CA ASP A 65 11.14 -1.92 2.02
C ASP A 65 9.72 -1.59 2.49
N VAL A 66 9.20 -0.41 2.17
CA VAL A 66 7.80 -0.07 2.47
C VAL A 66 6.84 -0.94 1.65
N LEU A 67 7.15 -1.13 0.38
CA LEU A 67 6.34 -2.01 -0.48
C LEU A 67 6.31 -3.44 0.05
N LEU A 68 7.45 -3.93 0.55
CA LEU A 68 7.52 -5.23 1.21
C LEU A 68 6.54 -5.31 2.38
N GLN A 69 6.45 -4.27 3.20
CA GLN A 69 5.51 -4.24 4.33
C GLN A 69 4.07 -4.37 3.84
N VAL A 70 3.72 -3.67 2.76
CA VAL A 70 2.36 -3.73 2.19
C VAL A 70 2.02 -5.17 1.77
N VAL A 71 2.91 -5.79 1.00
CA VAL A 71 2.69 -7.15 0.49
C VAL A 71 2.66 -8.16 1.63
N MET A 72 3.53 -8.00 2.64
CA MET A 72 3.58 -8.86 3.80
C MET A 72 2.26 -8.81 4.58
N HIS A 73 1.75 -7.61 4.86
CA HIS A 73 0.46 -7.45 5.55
C HIS A 73 -0.70 -8.01 4.74
N ALA A 74 -0.66 -7.84 3.41
CA ALA A 74 -1.69 -8.40 2.54
C ALA A 74 -1.69 -9.93 2.59
N ARG A 75 -0.50 -10.54 2.64
CA ARG A 75 -0.40 -11.99 2.77
C ARG A 75 -0.92 -12.49 4.11
N ILE A 76 -0.60 -11.78 5.20
CA ILE A 76 -1.14 -12.10 6.53
C ILE A 76 -2.66 -11.97 6.52
N GLY A 77 -3.19 -10.90 5.90
CA GLY A 77 -4.64 -10.71 5.78
C GLY A 77 -5.31 -11.85 5.04
N GLU A 78 -4.69 -12.34 3.97
CA GLU A 78 -5.20 -13.47 3.19
C GLU A 78 -5.21 -14.76 4.00
N GLU A 79 -4.14 -15.03 4.75
CA GLU A 79 -4.06 -16.18 5.64
C GLU A 79 -5.17 -16.18 6.69
N ASN A 80 -5.53 -15.00 7.16
CA ASN A 80 -6.59 -14.81 8.17
C ASN A 80 -7.98 -14.68 7.53
N LYS A 81 -8.08 -14.81 6.21
CA LYS A 81 -9.33 -14.72 5.45
C LYS A 81 -10.06 -13.39 5.61
N LYS A 82 -9.30 -12.29 5.71
CA LYS A 82 -9.84 -10.94 5.89
C LYS A 82 -9.78 -10.12 4.60
N PHE A 83 -8.66 -10.15 3.90
CA PHE A 83 -8.44 -9.46 2.64
C PHE A 83 -7.16 -10.00 1.99
N ASP A 84 -6.95 -9.67 0.72
CA ASP A 84 -5.72 -10.04 0.00
C ASP A 84 -5.14 -8.82 -0.72
N ILE A 85 -4.04 -9.01 -1.44
CA ILE A 85 -3.37 -7.91 -2.14
C ILE A 85 -4.26 -7.31 -3.22
N ASN A 86 -5.11 -8.11 -3.87
CA ASN A 86 -6.03 -7.59 -4.88
C ASN A 86 -7.06 -6.65 -4.27
N ASP A 87 -7.52 -6.94 -3.04
CA ASP A 87 -8.43 -6.05 -2.32
C ASP A 87 -7.76 -4.72 -1.99
N VAL A 88 -6.48 -4.76 -1.59
CA VAL A 88 -5.71 -3.54 -1.30
C VAL A 88 -5.58 -2.70 -2.55
N ILE A 89 -5.20 -3.31 -3.67
CA ILE A 89 -5.03 -2.62 -4.96
C ILE A 89 -6.36 -2.05 -5.44
N THR A 90 -7.42 -2.85 -5.41
CA THR A 90 -8.75 -2.44 -5.85
C THR A 90 -9.23 -1.24 -5.04
N GLY A 91 -9.07 -1.30 -3.72
CA GLY A 91 -9.50 -0.22 -2.84
C GLY A 91 -8.82 1.10 -3.15
N ILE A 92 -7.50 1.10 -3.34
CA ILE A 92 -6.78 2.34 -3.63
C ILE A 92 -7.11 2.85 -5.04
N CYS A 93 -7.24 1.97 -6.02
CA CYS A 93 -7.62 2.38 -7.37
C CYS A 93 -9.00 3.03 -7.40
N GLN A 94 -9.98 2.42 -6.75
CA GLN A 94 -11.33 2.98 -6.66
C GLN A 94 -11.33 4.34 -5.97
N LYS A 95 -10.57 4.47 -4.88
CA LYS A 95 -10.44 5.73 -4.15
C LYS A 95 -9.86 6.84 -5.04
N MET A 96 -8.78 6.53 -5.78
CA MET A 96 -8.15 7.52 -6.64
C MET A 96 -9.06 7.97 -7.77
N ILE A 97 -9.78 7.05 -8.38
CA ILE A 97 -10.74 7.36 -9.45
C ILE A 97 -11.88 8.23 -8.90
N ARG A 98 -12.42 7.84 -7.75
CA ARG A 98 -13.53 8.57 -7.11
C ARG A 98 -13.14 9.98 -6.68
N ARG A 99 -11.91 10.14 -6.18
CA ARG A 99 -11.41 11.42 -5.68
C ARG A 99 -10.90 12.37 -6.76
N HIS A 100 -10.80 11.88 -8.00
CA HIS A 100 -10.32 12.68 -9.13
C HIS A 100 -11.33 12.68 -10.27
N PRO A 101 -12.57 13.18 -10.03
CA PRO A 101 -13.59 13.18 -11.07
C PRO A 101 -13.24 14.11 -12.23
N HIS A 102 -12.35 15.08 -12.03
CA HIS A 102 -11.85 15.97 -13.08
C HIS A 102 -10.91 15.26 -14.06
N VAL A 103 -10.33 14.14 -13.62
CA VAL A 103 -9.46 13.35 -14.50
C VAL A 103 -10.23 12.18 -15.13
N PHE A 104 -11.01 11.45 -14.33
CA PHE A 104 -11.66 10.21 -14.76
C PHE A 104 -13.15 10.33 -15.02
N GLY A 105 -13.81 11.40 -14.52
CA GLY A 105 -15.27 11.56 -14.60
C GLY A 105 -15.75 12.71 -15.47
N GLY A 106 -14.87 13.40 -16.16
CA GLY A 106 -15.24 14.49 -17.06
C GLY A 106 -15.69 15.78 -16.37
N ILE A 107 -15.58 15.87 -15.05
CA ILE A 107 -15.91 17.09 -14.31
C ILE A 107 -14.74 18.06 -14.43
N GLN A 108 -15.07 19.37 -14.57
CA GLN A 108 -14.06 20.41 -14.64
C GLN A 108 -14.18 21.32 -13.41
N PHE A 109 -13.03 21.70 -12.86
CA PHE A 109 -12.95 22.68 -11.77
C PHE A 109 -12.35 23.98 -12.27
N GLN A 110 -12.81 25.11 -11.73
CA GLN A 110 -12.34 26.42 -12.12
C GLN A 110 -10.95 26.73 -11.54
N ASP A 111 -10.69 26.21 -10.34
CA ASP A 111 -9.43 26.45 -9.65
C ASP A 111 -9.17 25.34 -8.64
N GLU A 112 -7.99 25.42 -8.00
CA GLU A 112 -7.57 24.44 -7.00
C GLU A 112 -8.45 24.46 -5.76
N GLU A 113 -8.97 25.62 -5.37
CA GLU A 113 -9.85 25.72 -4.19
C GLU A 113 -11.12 24.89 -4.39
N GLU A 114 -11.75 24.98 -5.55
CA GLU A 114 -12.93 24.18 -5.88
C GLU A 114 -12.62 22.69 -5.84
N LEU A 115 -11.45 22.30 -6.36
CA LEU A 115 -10.97 20.92 -6.33
C LEU A 115 -10.85 20.42 -4.89
N LEU A 116 -10.22 21.20 -4.02
CA LEU A 116 -10.03 20.81 -2.61
C LEU A 116 -11.34 20.70 -1.85
N LEU A 117 -12.30 21.58 -2.11
CA LEU A 117 -13.63 21.51 -1.52
C LEU A 117 -14.35 20.23 -1.95
N ASN A 118 -14.21 19.86 -3.20
CA ASN A 118 -14.81 18.63 -3.72
C ASN A 118 -14.18 17.39 -3.04
N TRP A 119 -12.87 17.38 -2.84
CA TRP A 119 -12.20 16.30 -2.13
C TRP A 119 -12.73 16.14 -0.71
N GLU A 120 -12.91 17.26 0.01
CA GLU A 120 -13.43 17.21 1.38
C GLU A 120 -14.85 16.63 1.43
N GLU A 121 -15.68 17.00 0.46
CA GLU A 121 -17.04 16.47 0.35
C GLU A 121 -17.05 14.96 0.06
N ILE A 122 -16.19 14.50 -0.85
CA ILE A 122 -16.04 13.08 -1.17
C ILE A 122 -15.60 12.30 0.06
N LYS A 123 -14.60 12.80 0.80
CA LYS A 123 -14.12 12.16 2.02
C LYS A 123 -15.21 12.06 3.06
N ARG A 124 -16.03 13.10 3.18
CA ARG A 124 -17.16 13.13 4.12
C ARG A 124 -18.20 12.06 3.77
N GLN A 125 -18.55 11.95 2.49
CA GLN A 125 -19.48 10.94 1.99
C GLN A 125 -18.95 9.52 2.23
N GLU A 126 -17.68 9.31 2.00
CA GLU A 126 -17.03 8.02 2.22
C GLU A 126 -17.12 7.60 3.69
N LYS A 127 -16.89 8.54 4.62
CA LYS A 127 -17.01 8.27 6.06
C LYS A 127 -18.41 7.89 6.46
N GLN A 128 -19.42 8.56 5.89
CA GLN A 128 -20.82 8.25 6.18
C GLN A 128 -21.19 6.86 5.71
N LEU A 129 -20.74 6.46 4.52
CA LEU A 129 -21.00 5.13 3.99
C LEU A 129 -20.37 4.04 4.86
N LYS A 130 -19.17 4.27 5.36
CA LYS A 130 -18.51 3.33 6.26
C LYS A 130 -19.25 3.17 7.58
N LYS A 131 -19.79 4.27 8.12
CA LYS A 131 -20.60 4.22 9.35
C LYS A 131 -21.88 3.41 9.17
N LYS A 132 -22.53 3.55 8.01
CA LYS A 132 -23.75 2.80 7.71
C LYS A 132 -23.50 1.31 7.49
N ALA A 133 -22.30 0.96 7.03
CA ALA A 133 -21.93 -0.43 6.75
C ALA A 133 -21.57 -1.23 8.01
N LYS A 134 -21.40 -0.58 9.15
CA LYS A 134 -21.04 -1.26 10.41
C LYS A 134 -22.30 -1.70 11.17
#